data_b5b4061829750d93bb3c0cbf12294feb
#
_entry.id   b5b4061829750d93bb3c0cbf12294feb
#
_cell.length_a   1.000
_cell.length_b   1.000
_cell.length_c   1.000
_cell.angle_alpha   90.00
_cell.angle_beta   90.00
_cell.angle_gamma   90.00
#
_symmetry.space_group_name_H-M   'P 1'
#
loop_
_entity.id
_entity.type
_entity.pdbx_description
1 polymer ?
#
loop_
_entity_poly.entity_id
_entity_poly.type
_entity_poly.pdbx_seq_one_letter_code
_entity_poly.pdbx_strand_id
1 'polypeptide(L)' 'MDYNNIILEINNKVSYITINQPNQLNALNSETIKELNQAIIFSEENQNVRCILLTGSGTKAFVAGSDIKEFAE' A
#
# COMPACT_ATOMS: atom_id res chain seq x y z
N MET A 1 -0.65 5.33 12.12
CA MET A 1 -1.09 6.30 11.12
C MET A 1 -2.41 5.85 10.52
N ASP A 2 -3.29 6.80 10.29
CA ASP A 2 -4.62 6.47 9.80
C ASP A 2 -4.73 6.74 8.31
N TYR A 3 -5.00 5.70 7.57
CA TYR A 3 -5.18 5.80 6.12
C TYR A 3 -6.61 5.43 5.76
N ASN A 4 -7.11 5.99 4.68
CA ASN A 4 -8.46 5.71 4.21
C ASN A 4 -8.52 4.56 3.22
N ASN A 5 -7.50 4.44 2.38
CA ASN A 5 -7.51 3.52 1.25
C ASN A 5 -6.51 2.38 1.39
N ILE A 6 -5.69 2.41 2.43
CA ILE A 6 -4.72 1.35 2.68
C ILE A 6 -4.72 0.98 4.15
N ILE A 7 -4.17 -0.18 4.46
CA ILE A 7 -3.96 -0.64 5.81
C ILE A 7 -2.46 -0.89 5.99
N LEU A 8 -1.89 -0.33 7.04
CA LEU A 8 -0.48 -0.52 7.36
C LEU A 8 -0.36 -1.26 8.69
N GLU A 9 0.34 -2.39 8.67
CA GLU A 9 0.66 -3.15 9.87
C GLU A 9 2.13 -3.52 9.86
N ILE A 10 2.77 -3.46 11.02
CA ILE A 10 4.16 -3.86 11.16
C ILE A 10 4.22 -5.02 12.14
N ASN A 11 4.81 -6.13 11.69
CA ASN A 11 4.92 -7.34 12.48
C ASN A 11 6.18 -8.10 12.07
N ASN A 12 6.95 -8.57 13.04
CA ASN A 12 8.16 -9.36 12.79
C ASN A 12 9.12 -8.69 11.80
N LYS A 13 9.30 -7.38 11.94
CA LYS A 13 10.19 -6.58 11.11
C LYS A 13 9.73 -6.46 9.65
N VAL A 14 8.48 -6.79 9.38
CA VAL A 14 7.89 -6.65 8.05
C VAL A 14 6.77 -5.61 8.13
N SER A 15 6.78 -4.68 7.20
CA SER A 15 5.70 -3.72 7.04
C SER A 15 4.74 -4.27 6.00
N TYR A 16 3.52 -4.58 6.42
CA TYR A 16 2.48 -5.09 5.55
C TYR A 16 1.59 -3.94 5.13
N ILE A 17 1.62 -3.61 3.86
CA ILE A 17 0.79 -2.55 3.29
C ILE A 17 -0.26 -3.20 2.41
N THR A 18 -1.53 -3.00 2.75
CA THR A 18 -2.65 -3.60 2.03
C THR A 18 -3.46 -2.50 1.37
N ILE A 19 -3.62 -2.57 0.06
CA ILE A 19 -4.51 -1.67 -0.66
C ILE A 19 -5.93 -2.15 -0.40
N ASN A 20 -6.74 -1.30 0.22
CA ASN A 20 -8.05 -1.70 0.71
C ASN A 20 -9.17 -0.94 0.00
N GLN A 21 -9.30 -1.19 -1.30
CA GLN A 21 -10.35 -0.63 -2.15
C GLN A 21 -11.02 -1.75 -2.95
N PRO A 22 -11.52 -2.81 -2.29
CA PRO A 22 -12.03 -3.98 -3.03
C PRO A 22 -13.24 -3.65 -3.89
N ASN A 23 -14.07 -2.68 -3.50
CA ASN A 23 -15.23 -2.27 -4.28
C ASN A 23 -14.84 -1.57 -5.58
N GLN A 24 -13.61 -1.13 -5.68
CA GLN A 24 -13.07 -0.47 -6.87
C GLN A 24 -11.92 -1.29 -7.46
N LEU A 25 -11.87 -2.58 -7.13
CA LEU A 25 -10.83 -3.50 -7.57
C LEU A 25 -9.43 -2.98 -7.25
N ASN A 26 -9.31 -2.30 -6.10
CA ASN A 26 -8.04 -1.73 -5.63
C ASN A 26 -7.40 -0.77 -6.63
N ALA A 27 -8.21 0.01 -7.34
CA ALA A 27 -7.69 1.00 -8.29
C ALA A 27 -6.83 2.05 -7.58
N LEU A 28 -5.72 2.41 -8.19
CA LEU A 28 -4.81 3.41 -7.62
C LEU A 28 -5.22 4.80 -8.09
N ASN A 29 -6.03 5.47 -7.28
CA ASN A 29 -6.32 6.88 -7.49
C ASN A 29 -5.27 7.74 -6.79
N SER A 30 -5.35 9.06 -6.96
CA SER A 30 -4.35 9.97 -6.39
C SER A 30 -4.23 9.86 -4.88
N GLU A 31 -5.35 9.70 -4.20
CA GLU A 31 -5.34 9.58 -2.75
C GLU A 31 -4.64 8.30 -2.30
N THR A 32 -4.92 7.18 -2.97
CA THR A 32 -4.29 5.91 -2.64
C THR A 32 -2.79 5.96 -2.88
N ILE A 33 -2.37 6.54 -4.00
CA ILE A 33 -0.95 6.69 -4.30
C ILE A 33 -0.25 7.54 -3.24
N LYS A 34 -0.89 8.61 -2.81
CA LYS A 34 -0.34 9.47 -1.77
C LYS A 34 -0.19 8.70 -0.47
N GLU A 35 -1.20 7.94 -0.09
CA GLU A 35 -1.13 7.14 1.14
C GLU A 35 -0.05 6.06 1.05
N LEU A 36 0.06 5.39 -0.09
CA LEU A 36 1.11 4.41 -0.30
C LEU A 36 2.50 5.02 -0.14
N ASN A 37 2.70 6.19 -0.73
CA ASN A 37 3.97 6.88 -0.63
C ASN A 37 4.31 7.21 0.82
N GLN A 38 3.34 7.71 1.58
CA GLN A 38 3.54 8.01 2.98
C GLN A 38 3.86 6.75 3.79
N ALA A 39 3.16 5.66 3.51
CA ALA A 39 3.38 4.40 4.22
C ALA A 39 4.75 3.81 3.93
N ILE A 40 5.20 3.90 2.69
CA ILE A 40 6.52 3.42 2.30
C ILE A 40 7.61 4.23 2.99
N ILE A 41 7.48 5.55 2.99
CA ILE A 41 8.46 6.42 3.66
C ILE A 41 8.48 6.13 5.15
N PHE A 42 7.33 6.00 5.77
CA PHE A 42 7.24 5.66 7.19
C PHE A 42 7.96 4.34 7.48
N SER A 43 7.74 3.35 6.63
CA SER A 43 8.37 2.03 6.80
C SER A 43 9.88 2.09 6.61
N GLU A 44 10.35 2.85 5.63
CA GLU A 44 11.78 3.00 5.37
C GLU A 44 12.50 3.67 6.54
N GLU A 45 11.85 4.61 7.19
CA GLU A 45 12.46 5.34 8.30
C GLU A 45 12.39 4.57 9.61
N ASN A 46 11.64 3.49 9.65
CA ASN A 46 11.50 2.67 10.85
C ASN A 46 12.65 1.66 10.92
N GLN A 47 13.51 1.82 11.92
CA GLN A 47 14.68 0.96 12.07
C GLN A 47 14.34 -0.50 12.31
N ASN A 48 13.11 -0.78 12.75
CA ASN A 48 12.68 -2.15 13.01
C ASN A 48 12.13 -2.84 11.77
N VAL A 49 11.94 -2.10 10.65
CA VAL A 49 11.40 -2.67 9.43
C VAL A 49 12.53 -3.05 8.48
N ARG A 50 12.54 -4.30 8.04
CA ARG A 50 13.54 -4.80 7.10
C ARG A 50 12.97 -5.18 5.75
N CYS A 51 11.65 -5.27 5.67
CA CYS A 51 10.98 -5.70 4.44
C CYS A 51 9.62 -5.02 4.35
N ILE A 52 9.23 -4.68 3.15
CA ILE A 52 7.90 -4.13 2.88
C ILE A 52 7.18 -5.09 1.97
N LEU A 53 6.01 -5.54 2.38
CA LEU A 53 5.17 -6.43 1.59
C LEU A 53 3.92 -5.68 1.19
N LEU A 54 3.67 -5.59 -0.11
CA LEU A 54 2.52 -4.87 -0.66
C LEU A 54 1.52 -5.87 -1.22
N THR A 55 0.27 -5.74 -0.81
CA THR A 55 -0.78 -6.65 -1.28
C THR A 55 -2.09 -5.89 -1.43
N GLY A 56 -3.09 -6.54 -2.03
CA GLY A 56 -4.43 -5.99 -2.18
C GLY A 56 -5.44 -6.80 -1.41
N SER A 57 -6.44 -6.14 -0.83
CA SER A 57 -7.53 -6.83 -0.16
C SER A 57 -8.52 -7.38 -1.18
N GLY A 58 -9.33 -8.35 -0.74
CA GLY A 58 -10.31 -8.98 -1.61
C GLY A 58 -9.71 -10.08 -2.46
N THR A 59 -10.54 -10.69 -3.30
CA THR A 59 -10.14 -11.85 -4.09
C THR A 59 -10.11 -11.60 -5.59
N LYS A 60 -10.52 -10.40 -6.04
CA LYS A 60 -10.68 -10.14 -7.46
C LYS A 60 -9.47 -9.50 -8.12
N ALA A 61 -8.78 -8.61 -7.38
CA ALA A 61 -7.64 -7.92 -7.97
C ALA A 61 -6.71 -7.43 -6.88
N PHE A 62 -5.42 -7.46 -7.18
CA PHE A 62 -4.43 -6.79 -6.36
C PHE A 62 -4.52 -5.28 -6.60
N VAL A 63 -4.33 -4.86 -7.84
CA VAL A 63 -4.47 -3.49 -8.28
C VAL A 63 -5.09 -3.53 -9.68
N ALA A 64 -6.11 -2.70 -9.90
CA ALA A 64 -6.73 -2.58 -11.22
C ALA A 64 -6.70 -1.12 -11.65
N GLY A 65 -6.48 -0.90 -12.94
CA GLY A 65 -6.55 0.44 -13.51
C GLY A 65 -5.41 1.36 -13.13
N SER A 66 -4.32 0.82 -12.62
CA SER A 66 -3.17 1.64 -12.27
C SER A 66 -2.25 1.84 -13.47
N ASP A 67 -1.56 2.97 -13.47
CA ASP A 67 -0.49 3.21 -14.42
C ASP A 67 0.81 2.72 -13.79
N ILE A 68 1.33 1.65 -14.35
CA ILE A 68 2.55 1.05 -13.82
C ILE A 68 3.71 2.04 -13.87
N LYS A 69 3.73 2.94 -14.84
CA LYS A 69 4.78 3.93 -14.92
C LYS A 69 4.76 4.89 -13.73
N GLU A 70 3.57 5.31 -13.32
CA GLU A 70 3.46 6.15 -12.13
C GLU A 70 3.98 5.45 -10.90
N PHE A 71 3.68 4.18 -10.79
CA PHE A 71 4.06 3.40 -9.62
C PHE A 71 5.55 3.09 -9.59
N ALA A 72 6.17 2.93 -10.74
CA ALA A 72 7.57 2.57 -10.84
C ALA A 72 8.51 3.77 -10.66
N GLU A 73 8.00 4.97 -10.85
CA GLU A 73 8.79 6.17 -10.65
C GLU A 73 8.85 6.54 -9.18
#